data_ed1592f1c56b7a6b5f0515a2e9f850d4
#
_entry.id   ed1592f1c56b7a6b5f0515a2e9f850d4
#
_cell.length_a   1.000
_cell.length_b   1.000
_cell.length_c   1.000
_cell.angle_alpha   90.00
_cell.angle_beta   90.00
_cell.angle_gamma   90.00
#
_symmetry.space_group_name_H-M   'P 1'
#
loop_
_entity.id
_entity.type
_entity.pdbx_description
1 polymer ?
#
loop_
_entity_poly.entity_id
_entity_poly.type
_entity_poly.pdbx_seq_one_letter_code
_entity_poly.pdbx_strand_id
1 'polypeptide(L)'
;MMLTKRDFVKQAAAVVTAAIAVPAVSRAPFDVVVYNDWHPQAQAFAADLSERGVRTLAVKGDAGKLWYDTLRGLVGKRSCRIAGMTTHTDLLILETLARDTGLRVRRRSNLNGSRLVSWVLI
;
A
#
# COMPACT_ATOMS: atom_id res chain seq x y z
N MET A 1 -27.48 0.52 -15.21
CA MET A 1 -27.46 0.47 -14.75
C MET A 1 -26.84 0.22 -13.80
N MET A 2 -26.91 -0.25 -13.15
CA MET A 2 -26.37 -0.57 -12.20
C MET A 2 -25.08 -0.60 -12.18
N LEU A 3 -24.54 -0.65 -12.98
CA LEU A 3 -23.27 -0.67 -13.05
C LEU A 3 -22.65 0.52 -12.74
N THR A 4 -23.25 1.65 -12.76
CA THR A 4 -22.62 2.90 -12.54
C THR A 4 -21.91 2.96 -11.23
N LYS A 5 -22.44 2.35 -10.15
CA LYS A 5 -21.77 2.40 -8.90
C LYS A 5 -20.47 1.66 -8.94
N ARG A 6 -20.45 0.55 -9.58
CA ARG A 6 -19.25 -0.22 -9.70
C ARG A 6 -18.23 0.48 -10.58
N ASP A 7 -18.69 1.09 -11.66
CA ASP A 7 -17.78 1.78 -12.55
C ASP A 7 -17.17 2.99 -11.87
N PHE A 8 -17.95 3.67 -11.03
CA PHE A 8 -17.45 4.80 -10.30
C PHE A 8 -16.33 4.37 -9.34
N VAL A 9 -16.50 3.25 -8.67
CA VAL A 9 -15.50 2.74 -7.77
C VAL A 9 -14.23 2.39 -8.53
N LYS A 10 -14.36 1.79 -9.70
CA LYS A 10 -13.20 1.47 -10.48
C LYS A 10 -12.47 2.70 -10.94
N GLN A 11 -13.19 3.74 -11.32
CA GLN A 11 -12.54 4.96 -11.73
C GLN A 11 -11.79 5.59 -10.57
N ALA A 12 -12.37 5.59 -9.40
CA ALA A 12 -11.71 6.16 -8.25
C ALA A 12 -10.43 5.39 -7.93
N ALA A 13 -10.50 4.07 -8.01
CA ALA A 13 -9.34 3.24 -7.75
C ALA A 13 -8.25 3.48 -8.79
N ALA A 14 -8.65 3.64 -10.03
CA ALA A 14 -7.69 3.89 -11.09
C ALA A 14 -6.98 5.22 -10.89
N VAL A 15 -7.71 6.22 -10.42
CA VAL A 15 -7.10 7.52 -10.17
C VAL A 15 -6.08 7.40 -9.04
N VAL A 16 -6.43 6.69 -7.98
CA VAL A 16 -5.50 6.49 -6.88
C VAL A 16 -4.26 5.75 -7.35
N THR A 17 -4.44 4.74 -8.18
CA THR A 17 -3.32 3.99 -8.70
C THR A 17 -2.44 4.87 -9.57
N ALA A 18 -3.04 5.73 -10.36
CA ALA A 18 -2.28 6.62 -11.21
C ALA A 18 -1.44 7.58 -10.36
N ALA A 19 -1.96 7.99 -9.21
CA ALA A 19 -1.24 8.88 -8.32
C ALA A 19 0.05 8.26 -7.80
N ILE A 20 0.13 6.94 -7.79
CA ILE A 20 1.34 6.24 -7.40
C ILE A 20 2.20 5.95 -8.61
N ALA A 21 1.74 6.34 -9.78
CA ALA A 21 2.48 6.13 -11.00
C ALA A 21 2.73 4.68 -11.31
N VAL A 22 1.76 3.85 -11.05
CA VAL A 22 1.86 2.45 -11.39
C VAL A 22 1.76 2.28 -12.89
N PRO A 23 2.72 1.65 -13.51
CA PRO A 23 2.70 1.50 -14.95
C PRO A 23 1.55 0.65 -15.40
N ALA A 24 1.07 0.92 -16.58
CA ALA A 24 -0.03 0.19 -17.15
C ALA A 24 0.45 -1.09 -17.79
N VAL A 25 1.10 -1.92 -17.06
CA VAL A 25 1.56 -3.19 -17.59
C VAL A 25 0.82 -4.30 -16.89
N SER A 26 0.81 -5.45 -17.46
CA SER A 26 0.09 -6.57 -16.90
C SER A 26 0.68 -7.05 -15.58
N ARG A 27 1.97 -6.94 -15.43
CA ARG A 27 2.60 -7.45 -14.24
C ARG A 27 2.40 -6.50 -13.07
N ALA A 28 2.09 -7.02 -11.92
CA ALA A 28 1.97 -6.22 -10.71
C ALA A 28 3.32 -5.60 -10.34
N PRO A 29 3.38 -4.30 -10.10
CA PRO A 29 4.65 -3.62 -9.81
C PRO A 29 5.14 -3.82 -8.39
N PHE A 30 4.28 -4.31 -7.51
CA PHE A 30 4.62 -4.49 -6.11
C PHE A 30 4.30 -5.90 -5.67
N ASP A 31 5.04 -6.38 -4.69
CA ASP A 31 4.81 -7.71 -4.15
C ASP A 31 3.74 -7.69 -3.08
N VAL A 32 3.68 -6.60 -2.32
CA VAL A 32 2.77 -6.47 -1.20
C VAL A 32 2.29 -5.04 -1.10
N VAL A 33 1.04 -4.87 -0.69
CA VAL A 33 0.49 -3.56 -0.38
C VAL A 33 0.08 -3.56 1.10
N VAL A 34 0.48 -2.51 1.81
CA VAL A 34 0.12 -2.32 3.21
C VAL A 34 -0.80 -1.11 3.29
N TYR A 35 -1.93 -1.24 3.93
CA TYR A 35 -2.89 -0.15 3.98
C TYR A 35 -3.54 -0.03 5.36
N ASN A 36 -3.90 1.20 5.70
CA ASN A 36 -4.60 1.45 6.95
C ASN A 36 -6.05 1.04 6.79
N ASP A 37 -6.50 0.13 7.65
CA ASP A 37 -7.81 -0.48 7.52
C ASP A 37 -8.97 0.45 7.89
N TRP A 38 -8.67 1.59 8.50
CA TRP A 38 -9.69 2.50 8.99
C TRP A 38 -10.07 3.61 8.02
N HIS A 39 -9.32 3.77 6.95
CA HIS A 39 -9.52 4.86 6.01
C HIS A 39 -10.05 4.34 4.68
N PRO A 40 -11.21 4.84 4.23
CA PRO A 40 -11.79 4.39 2.96
C PRO A 40 -10.85 4.58 1.77
N GLN A 41 -10.06 5.64 1.79
CA GLN A 41 -9.13 5.92 0.71
C GLN A 41 -8.04 4.85 0.63
N ALA A 42 -7.54 4.42 1.78
CA ALA A 42 -6.55 3.36 1.82
C ALA A 42 -7.15 2.01 1.42
N GLN A 43 -8.40 1.77 1.81
CA GLN A 43 -9.10 0.55 1.42
C GLN A 43 -9.29 0.49 -0.08
N ALA A 44 -9.65 1.60 -0.71
CA ALA A 44 -9.84 1.66 -2.16
C ALA A 44 -8.53 1.42 -2.90
N PHE A 45 -7.46 2.00 -2.39
CA PHE A 45 -6.12 1.81 -2.94
C PHE A 45 -5.74 0.32 -2.92
N ALA A 46 -5.95 -0.33 -1.77
CA ALA A 46 -5.63 -1.73 -1.62
C ALA A 46 -6.50 -2.61 -2.51
N ALA A 47 -7.78 -2.28 -2.62
CA ALA A 47 -8.70 -3.04 -3.45
C ALA A 47 -8.28 -3.01 -4.91
N ASP A 48 -7.85 -1.86 -5.40
CA ASP A 48 -7.42 -1.73 -6.78
C ASP A 48 -6.20 -2.62 -7.05
N LEU A 49 -5.23 -2.58 -6.16
CA LEU A 49 -4.04 -3.39 -6.35
C LEU A 49 -4.30 -4.87 -6.14
N SER A 50 -5.25 -5.21 -5.27
CA SER A 50 -5.65 -6.59 -5.08
C SER A 50 -6.24 -7.17 -6.36
N GLU A 51 -6.99 -6.36 -7.11
CA GLU A 51 -7.53 -6.79 -8.38
C GLU A 51 -6.44 -7.08 -9.41
N ARG A 52 -5.27 -6.53 -9.20
CA ARG A 52 -4.12 -6.76 -10.06
C ARG A 52 -3.22 -7.87 -9.55
N GLY A 53 -3.68 -8.62 -8.57
CA GLY A 53 -2.95 -9.76 -8.05
C GLY A 53 -1.94 -9.44 -6.96
N VAL A 54 -1.94 -8.25 -6.42
CA VAL A 54 -1.01 -7.87 -5.35
C VAL A 54 -1.58 -8.31 -4.01
N ARG A 55 -0.75 -8.91 -3.20
CA ARG A 55 -1.16 -9.31 -1.85
C ARG A 55 -1.35 -8.07 -0.99
N THR A 56 -2.45 -8.02 -0.25
CA THR A 56 -2.75 -6.87 0.60
C THR A 56 -2.70 -7.25 2.06
N LEU A 57 -2.17 -6.34 2.88
CA LEU A 57 -2.06 -6.54 4.31
C LEU A 57 -2.57 -5.29 5.01
N ALA A 58 -3.54 -5.46 5.90
CA ALA A 58 -4.14 -4.35 6.61
C ALA A 58 -3.39 -4.03 7.88
N VAL A 59 -3.17 -2.74 8.15
CA VAL A 59 -2.69 -2.28 9.44
C VAL A 59 -3.93 -2.01 10.28
N LYS A 60 -4.08 -2.75 11.35
CA LYS A 60 -5.24 -2.62 12.22
C LYS A 60 -4.84 -2.03 13.56
N GLY A 61 -4.18 -0.89 13.50
CA GLY A 61 -3.80 -0.17 14.71
C GLY A 61 -2.38 -0.40 15.19
N ASP A 62 -1.69 -1.38 14.65
CA ASP A 62 -0.33 -1.67 15.10
C ASP A 62 0.54 -2.16 13.94
N ALA A 63 1.29 -1.23 13.38
CA ALA A 63 2.18 -1.54 12.25
C ALA A 63 3.33 -2.44 12.68
N GLY A 64 3.79 -2.31 13.92
CA GLY A 64 4.87 -3.15 14.42
C GLY A 64 4.45 -4.61 14.48
N LYS A 65 3.20 -4.86 14.90
CA LYS A 65 2.69 -6.21 14.95
C LYS A 65 2.61 -6.79 13.55
N LEU A 66 2.15 -6.02 12.58
CA LEU A 66 2.08 -6.47 11.20
C LEU A 66 3.48 -6.85 10.68
N TRP A 67 4.48 -6.04 11.02
CA TRP A 67 5.84 -6.32 10.61
C TRP A 67 6.32 -7.67 11.15
N TYR A 68 6.21 -7.86 12.47
CA TYR A 68 6.73 -9.06 13.09
C TYR A 68 5.92 -10.31 12.74
N ASP A 69 4.62 -10.18 12.60
CA ASP A 69 3.78 -11.34 12.31
C ASP A 69 3.84 -11.77 10.85
N THR A 70 4.00 -10.84 9.93
CA THR A 70 3.84 -11.16 8.52
C THR A 70 4.94 -10.59 7.63
N LEU A 71 5.12 -9.27 7.65
CA LEU A 71 6.00 -8.62 6.66
C LEU A 71 7.43 -9.07 6.76
N ARG A 72 7.95 -9.21 7.94
CA ARG A 72 9.33 -9.61 8.14
C ARG A 72 9.65 -10.92 7.42
N GLY A 73 8.72 -11.86 7.50
CA GLY A 73 8.89 -13.15 6.83
C GLY A 73 8.88 -13.05 5.32
N LEU A 74 8.04 -12.17 4.79
CA LEU A 74 7.95 -11.98 3.35
C LEU A 74 9.20 -11.29 2.81
N VAL A 75 9.66 -10.27 3.50
CA VAL A 75 10.82 -9.49 3.07
C VAL A 75 12.10 -10.30 3.15
N GLY A 76 12.22 -11.13 4.18
CA GLY A 76 13.45 -11.87 4.41
C GLY A 76 13.76 -12.93 3.41
N LYS A 77 12.82 -13.31 2.55
CA LYS A 77 13.03 -14.41 1.63
C LYS A 77 13.67 -13.97 0.32
N ARG A 78 13.43 -12.76 -0.09
CA ARG A 78 13.98 -12.21 -1.33
C ARG A 78 13.66 -10.73 -1.39
N SER A 79 14.16 -10.10 -2.43
CA SER A 79 13.86 -8.70 -2.68
C SER A 79 12.35 -8.53 -2.73
N CYS A 80 11.84 -7.55 -2.04
CA CYS A 80 10.42 -7.32 -1.90
C CYS A 80 10.13 -5.84 -2.12
N ARG A 81 9.14 -5.55 -2.95
CA ARG A 81 8.71 -4.18 -3.21
C ARG A 81 7.37 -3.98 -2.53
N ILE A 82 7.31 -3.02 -1.62
CA ILE A 82 6.12 -2.80 -0.82
C ILE A 82 5.57 -1.43 -1.11
N ALA A 83 4.30 -1.35 -1.48
CA ALA A 83 3.61 -0.08 -1.59
C ALA A 83 2.71 0.06 -0.38
N GLY A 84 2.39 1.27 0.01
CA GLY A 84 1.51 1.47 1.14
C GLY A 84 0.73 2.75 1.10
N MET A 85 -0.36 2.75 1.84
CA MET A 85 -1.12 3.94 2.12
C MET A 85 -1.57 3.85 3.57
N THR A 86 -0.85 4.56 4.42
CA THR A 86 -1.03 4.47 5.87
C THR A 86 -0.89 5.85 6.49
N THR A 87 -0.99 5.92 7.80
CA THR A 87 -0.67 7.16 8.51
C THR A 87 0.85 7.34 8.51
N HIS A 88 1.29 8.55 8.82
CA HIS A 88 2.72 8.84 8.94
C HIS A 88 3.37 8.00 10.05
N THR A 89 2.65 7.81 11.15
CA THR A 89 3.16 7.03 12.27
C THR A 89 3.40 5.58 11.85
N ASP A 90 2.45 4.99 11.14
CA ASP A 90 2.60 3.62 10.67
C ASP A 90 3.79 3.51 9.72
N LEU A 91 3.94 4.46 8.81
CA LEU A 91 5.07 4.46 7.90
C LEU A 91 6.40 4.56 8.66
N LEU A 92 6.47 5.44 9.65
CA LEU A 92 7.68 5.60 10.43
C LEU A 92 8.08 4.28 11.10
N ILE A 93 7.12 3.59 11.67
CA ILE A 93 7.36 2.31 12.31
C ILE A 93 7.89 1.30 11.30
N LEU A 94 7.20 1.18 10.17
CA LEU A 94 7.59 0.21 9.15
C LEU A 94 8.94 0.56 8.54
N GLU A 95 9.19 1.83 8.29
CA GLU A 95 10.46 2.27 7.73
C GLU A 95 11.61 1.92 8.68
N THR A 96 11.41 2.17 9.97
CA THR A 96 12.43 1.90 10.98
C THR A 96 12.73 0.41 11.06
N LEU A 97 11.69 -0.42 11.07
CA LEU A 97 11.87 -1.87 11.15
C LEU A 97 12.45 -2.45 9.87
N ALA A 98 12.07 -1.91 8.73
CA ALA A 98 12.53 -2.42 7.44
C ALA A 98 13.99 -2.05 7.15
N ARG A 99 14.52 -1.08 7.85
CA ARG A 99 15.87 -0.60 7.59
C ARG A 99 16.91 -1.72 7.72
N ASP A 100 16.70 -2.61 8.67
CA ASP A 100 17.62 -3.72 8.88
C ASP A 100 17.59 -4.72 7.73
N THR A 101 16.57 -4.71 6.91
CA THR A 101 16.48 -5.61 5.76
C THR A 101 16.97 -4.94 4.48
N GLY A 102 17.44 -3.70 4.57
CA GLY A 102 17.92 -2.98 3.40
C GLY A 102 16.88 -2.21 2.64
N LEU A 103 15.62 -2.27 3.07
CA LEU A 103 14.55 -1.52 2.41
C LEU A 103 14.58 -0.07 2.82
N ARG A 104 14.29 0.81 1.87
CA ARG A 104 14.26 2.26 2.11
C ARG A 104 13.03 2.86 1.46
N VAL A 105 12.55 3.95 2.03
CA VAL A 105 11.46 4.70 1.41
C VAL A 105 12.02 5.38 0.16
N ARG A 106 11.50 5.01 -0.99
CA ARG A 106 11.94 5.59 -2.26
C ARG A 106 10.97 6.62 -2.78
N ARG A 107 9.73 6.58 -2.33
CA ARG A 107 8.72 7.51 -2.76
C ARG A 107 7.77 7.76 -1.61
N ARG A 108 7.38 9.00 -1.42
CA ARG A 108 6.45 9.37 -0.38
C ARG A 108 5.61 10.53 -0.88
N SER A 109 4.31 10.46 -0.68
CA SER A 109 3.41 11.52 -1.09
C SER A 109 2.30 11.69 -0.07
N ASN A 110 2.13 12.90 0.42
CA ASN A 110 1.05 13.19 1.36
C ASN A 110 -0.24 13.35 0.59
N LEU A 111 -1.33 12.83 1.15
CA LEU A 111 -2.63 12.98 0.53
C LEU A 111 -3.31 14.20 1.13
N ASN A 112 -3.67 15.14 0.28
CA ASN A 112 -4.28 16.39 0.71
C ASN A 112 -5.56 16.14 1.49
N GLY A 113 -5.73 16.86 2.59
CA GLY A 113 -6.93 16.75 3.40
C GLY A 113 -7.03 15.45 4.16
N SER A 114 -5.96 14.71 4.30
CA SER A 114 -5.98 13.42 4.95
C SER A 114 -4.74 13.25 5.80
N ARG A 115 -4.81 12.34 6.75
CA ARG A 115 -3.64 11.97 7.54
C ARG A 115 -2.86 10.85 6.87
N LEU A 116 -3.28 10.48 5.68
CA LEU A 116 -2.65 9.38 4.97
C LEU A 116 -1.45 9.86 4.17
N VAL A 117 -0.52 8.95 4.01
CA VAL A 117 0.63 9.13 3.13
C VAL A 117 0.76 7.87 2.28
N SER A 118 0.99 8.04 0.99
CA SER A 118 1.31 6.91 0.13
C SER A 118 2.82 6.80 0.02
N TRP A 119 3.33 5.60 -0.08
CA TRP A 119 4.77 5.37 -0.05
C TRP A 119 5.16 4.07 -0.71
N VAL A 120 6.44 3.98 -1.02
CA VAL A 120 7.01 2.76 -1.59
C VAL A 120 8.31 2.45 -0.84
N LEU A 121 8.43 1.21 -0.40
CA LEU A 121 9.66 0.69 0.19
C LEU A 121 10.28 -0.30 -0.79
N ILE A 122 11.49 -0.05 -1.16
CA ILE A 122 12.23 -0.93 -2.06
C ILE A 122 13.64 -1.17 -1.53
#